data_fc55dafa1bf9aeb5787b4e3ca4b62aae
#
_entry.id   fc55dafa1bf9aeb5787b4e3ca4b62aae
#
_cell.length_a   1.000
_cell.length_b   1.000
_cell.length_c   1.000
_cell.angle_alpha   90.00
_cell.angle_beta   90.00
_cell.angle_gamma   90.00
#
_symmetry.space_group_name_H-M   'P 1'
#
loop_
_entity.id
_entity.type
_entity.pdbx_description
1 polymer ?
#
loop_
_entity_poly.entity_id
_entity_poly.type
_entity_poly.pdbx_seq_one_letter_code
_entity_poly.pdbx_strand_id
1 'polypeptide(L)'
;KVDAERARKEIAKAQEKQQEVQKFSSVDRMMNNGFEANRGRLPMPITGSYKIVSHFGQYNVAGLRGVTLDNKGINIMGGPGCQARAIYDGEVSAVLSYAGSVVVMLRHGAYISVYANLSSASVSRGQHVSARQILGTVGSEHILQFQLRKERAKLNPEAWLGR
;
A
#
# COMPACT_ATOMS: atom_id res chain seq x y z
N LYS A 1 -40.58 25.03 -1.68
CA LYS A 1 -40.87 23.64 -2.13
C LYS A 1 -39.69 22.93 -2.75
N VAL A 2 -38.93 23.62 -3.61
CA VAL A 2 -37.74 23.05 -4.25
C VAL A 2 -36.64 22.75 -3.21
N ASP A 3 -36.50 23.59 -2.18
CA ASP A 3 -35.49 23.41 -1.14
C ASP A 3 -35.79 22.23 -0.21
N ALA A 4 -37.08 21.95 0.06
CA ALA A 4 -37.50 20.82 0.88
C ALA A 4 -37.25 19.47 0.18
N GLU A 5 -37.47 19.41 -1.15
CA GLU A 5 -37.19 18.22 -1.94
C GLU A 5 -35.68 17.96 -2.07
N ARG A 6 -34.91 19.02 -2.24
CA ARG A 6 -33.46 18.94 -2.30
C ARG A 6 -32.87 18.44 -0.98
N ALA A 7 -33.36 18.94 0.13
CA ALA A 7 -32.96 18.51 1.49
C ALA A 7 -33.29 17.03 1.72
N ARG A 8 -34.46 16.57 1.31
CA ARG A 8 -34.86 15.16 1.41
C ARG A 8 -33.95 14.24 0.60
N LYS A 9 -33.59 14.64 -0.62
CA LYS A 9 -32.67 13.87 -1.47
C LYS A 9 -31.26 13.82 -0.90
N GLU A 10 -30.80 14.92 -0.33
CA GLU A 10 -29.47 14.97 0.31
C GLU A 10 -29.40 14.09 1.57
N ILE A 11 -30.46 14.11 2.39
CA ILE A 11 -30.55 13.27 3.58
C ILE A 11 -30.59 11.79 3.17
N ALA A 12 -31.37 11.42 2.16
CA ALA A 12 -31.44 10.05 1.65
C ALA A 12 -30.08 9.57 1.15
N LYS A 13 -29.35 10.40 0.39
CA LYS A 13 -28.00 10.08 -0.08
C LYS A 13 -27.00 9.93 1.06
N ALA A 14 -27.09 10.79 2.08
CA ALA A 14 -26.22 10.71 3.24
C ALA A 14 -26.47 9.43 4.05
N GLN A 15 -27.73 9.02 4.18
CA GLN A 15 -28.11 7.78 4.86
C GLN A 15 -27.63 6.55 4.09
N GLU A 16 -27.75 6.54 2.75
CA GLU A 16 -27.22 5.47 1.91
C GLU A 16 -25.70 5.35 2.03
N LYS A 17 -24.98 6.47 2.03
CA LYS A 17 -23.53 6.50 2.22
C LYS A 17 -23.13 5.98 3.59
N GLN A 18 -23.88 6.32 4.65
CA GLN A 18 -23.61 5.82 5.98
C GLN A 18 -23.84 4.31 6.09
N GLN A 19 -24.87 3.78 5.44
CA GLN A 19 -25.12 2.34 5.41
C GLN A 19 -24.03 1.59 4.63
N GLU A 20 -23.57 2.12 3.52
CA GLU A 20 -22.43 1.57 2.77
C GLU A 20 -21.15 1.59 3.59
N VAL A 21 -20.87 2.69 4.28
CA VAL A 21 -19.71 2.83 5.16
C VAL A 21 -19.79 1.86 6.34
N GLN A 22 -20.98 1.61 6.92
CA GLN A 22 -21.13 0.63 7.99
C GLN A 22 -20.93 -0.82 7.52
N LYS A 23 -21.43 -1.19 6.33
CA LYS A 23 -21.13 -2.50 5.73
C LYS A 23 -19.65 -2.67 5.46
N PHE A 24 -19.02 -1.64 4.92
CA PHE A 24 -17.58 -1.60 4.69
C PHE A 24 -16.82 -1.70 6.01
N SER A 25 -17.24 -1.01 7.06
CA SER A 25 -16.51 -0.97 8.32
C SER A 25 -16.48 -2.30 9.08
N SER A 26 -17.44 -3.21 8.88
CA SER A 26 -17.35 -4.55 9.50
C SER A 26 -16.31 -5.43 8.80
N VAL A 27 -16.27 -5.42 7.45
CA VAL A 27 -15.23 -6.11 6.68
C VAL A 27 -13.87 -5.45 6.94
N ASP A 28 -13.81 -4.12 6.94
CA ASP A 28 -12.59 -3.36 7.22
C ASP A 28 -12.06 -3.63 8.62
N ARG A 29 -12.96 -3.77 9.60
CA ARG A 29 -12.57 -4.07 10.98
C ARG A 29 -11.95 -5.45 11.12
N MET A 30 -12.50 -6.46 10.45
CA MET A 30 -11.91 -7.80 10.39
C MET A 30 -10.54 -7.78 9.72
N MET A 31 -10.42 -7.05 8.61
CA MET A 31 -9.17 -6.89 7.88
C MET A 31 -8.13 -6.17 8.73
N ASN A 32 -8.51 -5.07 9.41
CA ASN A 32 -7.63 -4.32 10.32
C ASN A 32 -7.12 -5.20 11.45
N ASN A 33 -8.00 -5.96 12.10
CA ASN A 33 -7.63 -6.81 13.22
C ASN A 33 -6.63 -7.88 12.80
N GLY A 34 -6.84 -8.51 11.64
CA GLY A 34 -5.90 -9.48 11.09
C GLY A 34 -4.56 -8.85 10.72
N PHE A 35 -4.59 -7.68 10.11
CA PHE A 35 -3.38 -6.95 9.71
C PHE A 35 -2.56 -6.55 10.95
N GLU A 36 -3.19 -5.96 11.94
CA GLU A 36 -2.53 -5.52 13.18
C GLU A 36 -2.00 -6.69 14.00
N ALA A 37 -2.71 -7.82 14.02
CA ALA A 37 -2.27 -9.02 14.73
C ALA A 37 -0.98 -9.60 14.12
N ASN A 38 -0.70 -9.31 12.86
CA ASN A 38 0.50 -9.76 12.16
C ASN A 38 1.61 -8.72 12.09
N ARG A 39 1.50 -7.64 12.86
CA ARG A 39 2.55 -6.62 12.94
C ARG A 39 3.90 -7.24 13.31
N GLY A 40 4.91 -6.95 12.50
CA GLY A 40 6.25 -7.53 12.66
C GLY A 40 6.40 -8.94 12.10
N ARG A 41 5.34 -9.50 11.51
CA ARG A 41 5.32 -10.86 10.94
C ARG A 41 4.90 -10.89 9.48
N LEU A 42 4.58 -9.74 8.89
CA LEU A 42 4.15 -9.66 7.50
C LEU A 42 5.28 -10.10 6.56
N PRO A 43 4.99 -10.84 5.48
CA PRO A 43 6.04 -11.25 4.55
C PRO A 43 6.68 -10.05 3.86
N MET A 44 7.94 -10.17 3.47
CA MET A 44 8.60 -9.14 2.69
C MET A 44 7.87 -8.96 1.35
N PRO A 45 7.71 -7.70 0.88
CA PRO A 45 6.97 -7.42 -0.35
C PRO A 45 7.74 -7.74 -1.63
N ILE A 46 8.88 -8.39 -1.53
CA ILE A 46 9.73 -8.74 -2.67
C ILE A 46 10.11 -10.21 -2.59
N THR A 47 10.23 -10.86 -3.75
CA THR A 47 10.63 -12.27 -3.83
C THR A 47 12.15 -12.43 -3.80
N GLY A 48 12.60 -13.56 -3.25
CA GLY A 48 14.02 -13.92 -3.26
C GLY A 48 14.85 -13.16 -2.22
N SER A 49 16.16 -13.16 -2.44
CA SER A 49 17.10 -12.43 -1.59
C SER A 49 16.91 -10.92 -1.72
N TYR A 50 17.08 -10.20 -0.65
CA TYR A 50 16.85 -8.76 -0.65
C TYR A 50 17.82 -8.03 0.29
N LYS A 51 17.94 -6.72 0.06
CA LYS A 51 18.65 -5.80 0.96
C LYS A 51 17.88 -4.49 1.01
N ILE A 52 17.66 -3.94 2.20
CA ILE A 52 17.06 -2.62 2.37
C ILE A 52 18.16 -1.59 2.14
N VAL A 53 18.02 -0.79 1.09
CA VAL A 53 19.02 0.20 0.67
C VAL A 53 18.68 1.62 1.09
N SER A 54 17.41 1.87 1.48
CA SER A 54 16.99 3.16 2.03
C SER A 54 15.88 2.93 3.04
N HIS A 55 16.03 3.51 4.22
CA HIS A 55 15.10 3.36 5.35
C HIS A 55 14.08 4.49 5.38
N PHE A 56 13.00 4.26 6.13
CA PHE A 56 11.92 5.22 6.31
C PHE A 56 12.38 6.43 7.14
N GLY A 57 11.90 7.62 6.75
CA GLY A 57 12.03 8.85 7.52
C GLY A 57 13.05 9.81 6.94
N GLN A 58 13.31 10.87 7.70
CA GLN A 58 14.31 11.87 7.35
C GLN A 58 15.67 11.48 7.95
N TYR A 59 16.70 11.57 7.14
CA TYR A 59 18.05 11.35 7.61
C TYR A 59 19.05 12.15 6.78
N ASN A 60 20.19 12.49 7.42
CA ASN A 60 21.26 13.19 6.75
C ASN A 60 22.03 12.25 5.82
N VAL A 61 22.36 12.73 4.64
CA VAL A 61 23.19 11.96 3.72
C VAL A 61 24.63 12.01 4.18
N ALA A 62 25.25 10.85 4.38
CA ALA A 62 26.64 10.74 4.83
C ALA A 62 27.57 11.47 3.85
N GLY A 63 28.45 12.33 4.38
CA GLY A 63 29.40 13.09 3.58
C GLY A 63 28.87 14.37 2.96
N LEU A 64 27.58 14.68 3.09
CA LEU A 64 26.97 15.88 2.53
C LEU A 64 26.32 16.72 3.65
N ARG A 65 26.91 17.88 3.95
CA ARG A 65 26.36 18.81 4.93
C ARG A 65 25.08 19.45 4.42
N GLY A 66 24.05 19.47 5.25
CA GLY A 66 22.78 20.15 4.96
C GLY A 66 21.91 19.42 3.95
N VAL A 67 22.29 18.23 3.51
CA VAL A 67 21.49 17.41 2.61
C VAL A 67 20.78 16.32 3.42
N THR A 68 19.43 16.35 3.39
CA THR A 68 18.59 15.34 4.03
C THR A 68 17.83 14.59 2.97
N LEU A 69 17.63 13.26 3.20
CA LEU A 69 16.69 12.46 2.44
C LEU A 69 15.43 12.26 3.28
N ASP A 70 14.28 12.37 2.63
CA ASP A 70 12.98 12.08 3.22
C ASP A 70 12.36 10.92 2.45
N ASN A 71 12.41 9.73 3.04
CA ASN A 71 11.83 8.55 2.42
C ASN A 71 10.48 8.23 3.06
N LYS A 72 9.44 8.22 2.26
CA LYS A 72 8.06 7.94 2.69
C LYS A 72 7.76 6.46 2.91
N GLY A 73 8.70 5.62 2.59
CA GLY A 73 8.66 4.17 2.74
C GLY A 73 10.08 3.64 2.87
N ILE A 74 10.32 2.47 2.31
CA ILE A 74 11.64 1.87 2.24
C ILE A 74 11.96 1.49 0.81
N ASN A 75 13.24 1.46 0.47
CA ASN A 75 13.70 0.96 -0.82
C ASN A 75 14.39 -0.38 -0.60
N ILE A 76 13.93 -1.38 -1.33
CA ILE A 76 14.40 -2.77 -1.19
C ILE A 76 14.99 -3.21 -2.50
N MET A 77 16.27 -3.59 -2.49
CA MET A 77 16.95 -4.14 -3.65
C MET A 77 16.82 -5.65 -3.64
N GLY A 78 16.35 -6.22 -4.75
CA GLY A 78 16.28 -7.65 -4.98
C GLY A 78 17.28 -8.12 -6.01
N GLY A 79 17.17 -9.39 -6.37
CA GLY A 79 17.97 -9.97 -7.44
C GLY A 79 17.34 -9.81 -8.82
N PRO A 80 18.01 -10.29 -9.89
CA PRO A 80 17.43 -10.27 -11.24
C PRO A 80 16.10 -11.04 -11.28
N GLY A 81 15.09 -10.44 -11.93
CA GLY A 81 13.78 -11.05 -12.05
C GLY A 81 12.93 -11.01 -10.79
N CYS A 82 13.32 -10.26 -9.76
CA CYS A 82 12.55 -10.15 -8.54
C CYS A 82 11.16 -9.56 -8.80
N GLN A 83 10.19 -10.02 -8.04
CA GLN A 83 8.80 -9.63 -8.18
C GLN A 83 8.27 -9.03 -6.88
N ALA A 84 7.29 -8.13 -7.00
CA ALA A 84 6.56 -7.63 -5.85
C ALA A 84 5.47 -8.62 -5.48
N ARG A 85 5.23 -8.79 -4.18
CA ARG A 85 4.18 -9.67 -3.67
C ARG A 85 3.42 -9.00 -2.54
N ALA A 86 2.14 -9.36 -2.39
CA ALA A 86 1.28 -8.80 -1.36
C ALA A 86 1.79 -9.17 0.04
N ILE A 87 1.81 -8.18 0.94
CA ILE A 87 2.21 -8.44 2.34
C ILE A 87 1.08 -9.04 3.17
N TYR A 88 -0.15 -8.91 2.70
CA TYR A 88 -1.33 -9.43 3.40
C TYR A 88 -2.50 -9.53 2.42
N ASP A 89 -3.54 -10.26 2.83
CA ASP A 89 -4.80 -10.33 2.09
C ASP A 89 -5.39 -8.93 1.93
N GLY A 90 -5.91 -8.63 0.77
CA GLY A 90 -6.49 -7.33 0.51
C GLY A 90 -7.11 -7.22 -0.87
N GLU A 91 -7.40 -5.99 -1.24
CA GLU A 91 -7.99 -5.65 -2.53
C GLU A 91 -7.10 -4.64 -3.24
N VAL A 92 -6.93 -4.81 -4.55
CA VAL A 92 -6.20 -3.84 -5.38
C VAL A 92 -7.03 -2.57 -5.49
N SER A 93 -6.59 -1.50 -4.85
CA SER A 93 -7.30 -0.21 -4.86
C SER A 93 -6.91 0.65 -6.05
N ALA A 94 -5.69 0.49 -6.57
CA ALA A 94 -5.23 1.23 -7.74
C ALA A 94 -4.09 0.50 -8.44
N VAL A 95 -4.03 0.64 -9.76
CA VAL A 95 -2.88 0.29 -10.60
C VAL A 95 -2.61 1.50 -11.48
N LEU A 96 -1.47 2.14 -11.29
CA LEU A 96 -1.11 3.39 -11.97
C LEU A 96 0.13 3.18 -12.81
N SER A 97 0.12 3.72 -14.02
CA SER A 97 1.29 3.72 -14.91
C SER A 97 1.72 5.15 -15.19
N TYR A 98 3.00 5.43 -15.05
CA TYR A 98 3.56 6.74 -15.34
C TYR A 98 5.01 6.60 -15.78
N ALA A 99 5.34 7.15 -16.95
CA ALA A 99 6.71 7.19 -17.47
C ALA A 99 7.41 5.82 -17.49
N GLY A 100 6.68 4.75 -17.85
CA GLY A 100 7.21 3.39 -17.92
C GLY A 100 7.31 2.68 -16.58
N SER A 101 6.89 3.32 -15.50
CA SER A 101 6.87 2.74 -14.16
C SER A 101 5.44 2.46 -13.73
N VAL A 102 5.23 1.37 -13.01
CA VAL A 102 3.92 0.93 -12.54
C VAL A 102 3.90 0.95 -11.02
N VAL A 103 2.77 1.39 -10.45
CA VAL A 103 2.52 1.39 -9.02
C VAL A 103 1.25 0.59 -8.76
N VAL A 104 1.33 -0.35 -7.82
CA VAL A 104 0.17 -1.11 -7.34
C VAL A 104 -0.09 -0.71 -5.89
N MET A 105 -1.35 -0.45 -5.57
CA MET A 105 -1.79 -0.12 -4.21
C MET A 105 -2.78 -1.16 -3.75
N LEU A 106 -2.55 -1.72 -2.56
CA LEU A 106 -3.46 -2.68 -1.92
C LEU A 106 -4.10 -2.05 -0.70
N ARG A 107 -5.38 -2.35 -0.51
CA ARG A 107 -6.14 -1.94 0.66
C ARG A 107 -6.35 -3.12 1.59
N HIS A 108 -6.00 -2.95 2.85
CA HIS A 108 -6.16 -3.93 3.94
C HIS A 108 -6.97 -3.29 5.07
N GLY A 109 -8.25 -3.00 4.81
CA GLY A 109 -9.06 -2.21 5.74
C GLY A 109 -8.62 -0.75 5.70
N ALA A 110 -8.21 -0.19 6.82
CA ALA A 110 -7.69 1.18 6.92
C ALA A 110 -6.23 1.29 6.49
N TYR A 111 -5.55 0.16 6.29
CA TYR A 111 -4.13 0.13 5.88
C TYR A 111 -4.02 0.04 4.36
N ILE A 112 -3.01 0.72 3.82
CA ILE A 112 -2.69 0.70 2.40
C ILE A 112 -1.22 0.39 2.23
N SER A 113 -0.92 -0.64 1.43
CA SER A 113 0.44 -0.95 1.02
C SER A 113 0.65 -0.50 -0.43
N VAL A 114 1.79 0.12 -0.69
CA VAL A 114 2.13 0.72 -1.99
C VAL A 114 3.40 0.06 -2.52
N TYR A 115 3.32 -0.45 -3.73
CA TYR A 115 4.41 -1.13 -4.43
C TYR A 115 4.74 -0.32 -5.68
N ALA A 116 5.81 0.44 -5.62
CA ALA A 116 6.22 1.33 -6.70
C ALA A 116 7.50 0.87 -7.37
N ASN A 117 7.78 1.43 -8.54
CA ASN A 117 8.94 1.08 -9.38
C ASN A 117 8.84 -0.32 -9.96
N LEU A 118 7.64 -0.70 -10.38
CA LEU A 118 7.42 -1.96 -11.09
C LEU A 118 7.54 -1.71 -12.60
N SER A 119 7.98 -2.73 -13.34
CA SER A 119 7.98 -2.70 -14.80
C SER A 119 6.64 -3.17 -15.37
N SER A 120 5.94 -4.02 -14.63
CA SER A 120 4.63 -4.54 -15.04
C SER A 120 3.79 -4.92 -13.83
N ALA A 121 2.46 -4.93 -14.01
CA ALA A 121 1.52 -5.41 -13.00
C ALA A 121 0.82 -6.66 -13.55
N SER A 122 0.64 -7.65 -12.66
CA SER A 122 -0.10 -8.87 -12.98
C SER A 122 -1.50 -8.90 -12.35
N VAL A 123 -1.91 -7.81 -11.74
CA VAL A 123 -3.20 -7.65 -11.07
C VAL A 123 -3.93 -6.43 -11.62
N SER A 124 -5.25 -6.38 -11.40
CA SER A 124 -6.11 -5.30 -11.85
C SER A 124 -6.85 -4.68 -10.67
N ARG A 125 -7.24 -3.42 -10.82
CA ARG A 125 -8.04 -2.72 -9.81
C ARG A 125 -9.32 -3.49 -9.49
N GLY A 126 -9.64 -3.61 -8.20
CA GLY A 126 -10.80 -4.34 -7.71
C GLY A 126 -10.55 -5.83 -7.46
N GLN A 127 -9.41 -6.35 -7.88
CA GLN A 127 -9.06 -7.75 -7.68
C GLN A 127 -8.71 -8.02 -6.21
N HIS A 128 -9.22 -9.11 -5.66
CA HIS A 128 -8.80 -9.59 -4.36
C HIS A 128 -7.49 -10.36 -4.49
N VAL A 129 -6.58 -10.13 -3.56
CA VAL A 129 -5.29 -10.81 -3.51
C VAL A 129 -5.07 -11.44 -2.15
N SER A 130 -4.35 -12.54 -2.13
CA SER A 130 -3.94 -13.22 -0.90
C SER A 130 -2.53 -12.81 -0.52
N ALA A 131 -2.18 -12.97 0.76
CA ALA A 131 -0.81 -12.76 1.21
C ALA A 131 0.18 -13.54 0.35
N ARG A 132 1.29 -12.92 0.00
CA ARG A 132 2.36 -13.44 -0.86
C ARG A 132 1.98 -13.63 -2.34
N GLN A 133 0.79 -13.25 -2.76
CA GLN A 133 0.42 -13.27 -4.17
C GLN A 133 1.26 -12.28 -4.96
N ILE A 134 1.74 -12.71 -6.13
CA ILE A 134 2.57 -11.86 -7.01
C ILE A 134 1.72 -10.72 -7.57
N LEU A 135 2.24 -9.51 -7.48
CA LEU A 135 1.58 -8.29 -7.96
C LEU A 135 2.15 -7.79 -9.27
N GLY A 136 3.41 -8.05 -9.51
CA GLY A 136 4.10 -7.59 -10.71
C GLY A 136 5.59 -7.80 -10.60
N THR A 137 6.31 -7.38 -11.65
CA THR A 137 7.77 -7.49 -11.74
C THR A 137 8.40 -6.16 -11.35
N VAL A 138 9.42 -6.19 -10.52
CA VAL A 138 10.19 -5.00 -10.14
C VAL A 138 10.97 -4.49 -11.36
N GLY A 139 11.13 -3.18 -11.46
CA GLY A 139 11.81 -2.54 -12.57
C GLY A 139 13.28 -2.96 -12.76
N SER A 140 13.88 -2.48 -13.84
CA SER A 140 15.22 -2.91 -14.27
C SER A 140 16.35 -2.67 -13.26
N GLU A 141 16.16 -1.74 -12.34
CA GLU A 141 17.11 -1.46 -11.26
C GLU A 141 17.00 -2.44 -10.09
N HIS A 142 16.01 -3.32 -10.10
CA HIS A 142 15.71 -4.31 -9.06
C HIS A 142 15.42 -3.67 -7.68
N ILE A 143 14.98 -2.42 -7.67
CA ILE A 143 14.64 -1.69 -6.44
C ILE A 143 13.13 -1.48 -6.36
N LEU A 144 12.50 -2.08 -5.34
CA LEU A 144 11.11 -1.87 -5.00
C LEU A 144 11.02 -0.72 -4.00
N GLN A 145 10.23 0.29 -4.33
CA GLN A 145 9.88 1.33 -3.37
C GLN A 145 8.57 0.91 -2.70
N PHE A 146 8.64 0.60 -1.42
CA PHE A 146 7.51 0.08 -0.65
C PHE A 146 7.08 1.10 0.41
N GLN A 147 5.78 1.39 0.45
CA GLN A 147 5.20 2.28 1.44
C GLN A 147 4.06 1.58 2.17
N LEU A 148 3.89 1.91 3.44
CA LEU A 148 2.78 1.45 4.24
C LEU A 148 2.11 2.65 4.89
N ARG A 149 0.78 2.71 4.81
CA ARG A 149 -0.01 3.81 5.35
C ARG A 149 -1.19 3.28 6.15
N LYS A 150 -1.58 4.02 7.17
CA LYS A 150 -2.87 3.85 7.85
C LYS A 150 -3.65 5.13 7.60
N GLU A 151 -4.71 5.08 6.79
CA GLU A 151 -5.43 6.25 6.33
C GLU A 151 -4.46 7.24 5.66
N ARG A 152 -4.22 8.41 6.26
CA ARG A 152 -3.28 9.42 5.75
C ARG A 152 -1.89 9.35 6.37
N ALA A 153 -1.74 8.58 7.46
CA ALA A 153 -0.47 8.49 8.16
C ALA A 153 0.47 7.53 7.45
N LYS A 154 1.72 7.96 7.27
CA LYS A 154 2.79 7.10 6.76
C LYS A 154 3.38 6.32 7.91
N LEU A 155 3.54 5.02 7.72
CA LEU A 155 4.08 4.11 8.73
C LEU A 155 5.48 3.66 8.32
N ASN A 156 6.31 3.33 9.30
CA ASN A 156 7.60 2.72 9.03
C ASN A 156 7.41 1.24 8.68
N PRO A 157 7.62 0.83 7.41
CA PRO A 157 7.35 -0.55 7.01
C PRO A 157 8.19 -1.58 7.75
N GLU A 158 9.39 -1.24 8.19
CA GLU A 158 10.28 -2.19 8.89
C GLU A 158 9.70 -2.66 10.22
N ALA A 159 8.85 -1.84 10.87
CA ALA A 159 8.18 -2.23 12.10
C ALA A 159 7.08 -3.28 11.88
N TRP A 160 6.60 -3.42 10.65
CA TRP A 160 5.49 -4.30 10.29
C TRP A 160 5.93 -5.57 9.59
N LEU A 161 7.04 -5.53 8.88
CA LEU A 161 7.56 -6.67 8.11
C LEU A 161 8.34 -7.62 9.02
N GLY A 162 8.16 -8.91 8.80
CA GLY A 162 8.97 -9.94 9.42
C GLY A 162 10.26 -10.15 8.63
N ARG A 163 11.38 -10.09 9.31
CA ARG A 163 12.69 -10.31 8.70
C ARG A 163 13.22 -11.72 9.00
#